data_69a7e6cd106340235496be21f1357a52
#
_entry.id   69a7e6cd106340235496be21f1357a52
#
_cell.length_a   1.000
_cell.length_b   1.000
_cell.length_c   1.000
_cell.angle_alpha   90.00
_cell.angle_beta   90.00
_cell.angle_gamma   90.00
#
_symmetry.space_group_name_H-M   'P 1'
#
loop_
_entity.id
_entity.type
_entity.pdbx_description
1 polymer ?
#
loop_
_entity_poly.entity_id
_entity_poly.type
_entity_poly.pdbx_seq_one_letter_code
_entity_poly.pdbx_strand_id
1 'polypeptide(L)'
;MLSRAIFSVVAITAMSASLVTYWIAFPTEADLELVPPLRAWMSSDSSRSDGHYASDLVSLTTGFRSQVYRSFCGPASVATVLRAYGVREVNQAAMFPSLGAKLKAFYTGMSLADLAGLAEAAGLRSEVVYADRLSLDTFRERLKGNLSSEGDFVLINYDRRVLKQSGAGHISPVGAYDEAQDAFLVLDEAAYKYPFTWVPTQLLYDAVHTRDGDRFRGVLLIRAYGSSG
;
A
#
# COMPACT_ATOMS: atom_id res chain seq x y z
N MET A 1 5.72 50.29 -8.89
CA MET A 1 4.68 49.31 -9.26
C MET A 1 5.21 47.86 -9.38
N LEU A 2 6.40 47.64 -9.94
CA LEU A 2 7.02 46.28 -10.10
C LEU A 2 7.23 45.52 -8.77
N SER A 3 7.62 46.21 -7.71
CA SER A 3 7.92 45.60 -6.39
C SER A 3 6.66 45.00 -5.72
N ARG A 4 5.49 45.63 -5.85
CA ARG A 4 4.23 45.10 -5.29
C ARG A 4 3.73 43.87 -6.04
N ALA A 5 3.92 43.80 -7.37
CA ALA A 5 3.55 42.64 -8.16
C ALA A 5 4.42 41.42 -7.85
N ILE A 6 5.73 41.61 -7.67
CA ILE A 6 6.65 40.54 -7.28
C ILE A 6 6.33 40.03 -5.88
N PHE A 7 6.04 40.89 -4.91
CA PHE A 7 5.65 40.49 -3.56
C PHE A 7 4.33 39.69 -3.56
N SER A 8 3.35 40.09 -4.39
CA SER A 8 2.09 39.38 -4.51
C SER A 8 2.24 37.99 -5.13
N VAL A 9 3.08 37.85 -6.16
CA VAL A 9 3.35 36.55 -6.80
C VAL A 9 4.07 35.60 -5.83
N VAL A 10 5.10 36.10 -5.12
CA VAL A 10 5.83 35.30 -4.14
C VAL A 10 4.93 34.88 -2.97
N ALA A 11 4.05 35.74 -2.50
CA ALA A 11 3.10 35.41 -1.44
C ALA A 11 2.08 34.36 -1.87
N ILE A 12 1.55 34.47 -3.10
CA ILE A 12 0.60 33.50 -3.66
C ILE A 12 1.27 32.12 -3.86
N THR A 13 2.49 32.07 -4.38
CA THR A 13 3.22 30.82 -4.57
C THR A 13 3.58 30.17 -3.23
N ALA A 14 4.00 30.94 -2.23
CA ALA A 14 4.29 30.44 -0.89
C ALA A 14 3.02 29.89 -0.20
N MET A 15 1.90 30.58 -0.33
CA MET A 15 0.62 30.15 0.24
C MET A 15 0.10 28.89 -0.45
N SER A 16 0.21 28.77 -1.77
CA SER A 16 -0.14 27.59 -2.53
C SER A 16 0.71 26.38 -2.14
N ALA A 17 2.02 26.56 -2.02
CA ALA A 17 2.93 25.51 -1.57
C ALA A 17 2.64 25.06 -0.13
N SER A 18 2.29 25.99 0.75
CA SER A 18 1.90 25.68 2.14
C SER A 18 0.61 24.90 2.21
N LEU A 19 -0.40 25.24 1.40
CA LEU A 19 -1.68 24.52 1.33
C LEU A 19 -1.50 23.08 0.80
N VAL A 20 -0.70 22.91 -0.26
CA VAL A 20 -0.38 21.58 -0.81
C VAL A 20 0.37 20.74 0.23
N THR A 21 1.37 21.31 0.89
CA THR A 21 2.13 20.62 1.93
C THR A 21 1.23 20.25 3.12
N TYR A 22 0.35 21.16 3.54
CA TYR A 22 -0.63 20.87 4.59
C TYR A 22 -1.56 19.73 4.19
N TRP A 23 -2.12 19.77 2.98
CA TRP A 23 -3.02 18.72 2.47
C TRP A 23 -2.33 17.34 2.39
N ILE A 24 -1.05 17.29 2.00
CA ILE A 24 -0.25 16.05 1.98
C ILE A 24 0.08 15.58 3.40
N ALA A 25 0.48 16.50 4.29
CA ALA A 25 0.94 16.16 5.62
C ALA A 25 -0.18 15.71 6.57
N PHE A 26 -1.37 16.33 6.46
CA PHE A 26 -2.47 16.06 7.38
C PHE A 26 -3.60 15.30 6.68
N PRO A 27 -3.65 13.97 6.81
CA PRO A 27 -4.72 13.16 6.26
C PRO A 27 -6.06 13.54 6.92
N THR A 28 -7.08 13.74 6.10
CA THR A 28 -8.46 13.94 6.53
C THR A 28 -9.25 12.67 6.28
N GLU A 29 -10.25 12.39 7.10
CA GLU A 29 -11.25 11.38 6.80
C GLU A 29 -11.88 11.68 5.44
N ALA A 30 -12.09 10.65 4.63
CA ALA A 30 -12.81 10.74 3.38
C ALA A 30 -14.17 10.06 3.54
N ASP A 31 -15.17 10.61 2.87
CA ASP A 31 -16.45 9.93 2.75
C ASP A 31 -16.25 8.56 2.09
N LEU A 32 -16.84 7.54 2.70
CA LEU A 32 -16.75 6.16 2.21
C LEU A 32 -17.79 5.95 1.11
N GLU A 33 -17.53 6.47 -0.08
CA GLU A 33 -18.29 6.15 -1.28
C GLU A 33 -17.82 4.80 -1.83
N LEU A 34 -18.45 3.73 -1.37
CA LEU A 34 -18.18 2.38 -1.83
C LEU A 34 -19.37 1.84 -2.60
N VAL A 35 -19.11 1.04 -3.63
CA VAL A 35 -20.17 0.25 -4.23
C VAL A 35 -20.76 -0.71 -3.20
N PRO A 36 -22.08 -0.96 -3.24
CA PRO A 36 -22.75 -1.83 -2.25
C PRO A 36 -22.07 -3.20 -2.03
N PRO A 37 -21.61 -3.93 -3.07
CA PRO A 37 -20.88 -5.18 -2.88
C PRO A 37 -19.61 -5.02 -2.02
N LEU A 38 -18.82 -3.97 -2.25
CA LEU A 38 -17.60 -3.74 -1.50
C LEU A 38 -17.90 -3.37 -0.04
N ARG A 39 -18.96 -2.61 0.23
CA ARG A 39 -19.42 -2.33 1.61
C ARG A 39 -19.74 -3.60 2.39
N ALA A 40 -20.37 -4.58 1.74
CA ALA A 40 -20.66 -5.87 2.37
C ALA A 40 -19.38 -6.65 2.73
N TRP A 41 -18.27 -6.37 2.06
CA TRP A 41 -16.97 -6.99 2.31
C TRP A 41 -16.10 -6.22 3.30
N MET A 42 -16.45 -5.00 3.66
CA MET A 42 -15.77 -4.20 4.67
C MET A 42 -16.01 -4.79 6.06
N SER A 43 -15.30 -5.84 6.36
CA SER A 43 -15.29 -6.47 7.67
C SER A 43 -13.84 -6.70 8.05
N SER A 44 -13.46 -6.25 9.24
CA SER A 44 -12.17 -6.58 9.87
C SER A 44 -12.18 -7.99 10.47
N ASP A 45 -13.20 -8.78 10.16
CA ASP A 45 -13.34 -10.13 10.69
C ASP A 45 -12.30 -11.06 10.05
N SER A 46 -11.16 -11.20 10.73
CA SER A 46 -10.10 -12.12 10.36
C SER A 46 -10.47 -13.61 10.55
N SER A 47 -11.58 -13.90 11.24
CA SER A 47 -12.05 -15.28 11.46
C SER A 47 -12.58 -15.96 10.18
N ARG A 48 -12.75 -15.21 9.10
CA ARG A 48 -13.20 -15.73 7.80
C ARG A 48 -12.15 -16.57 7.08
N SER A 49 -10.85 -16.40 7.42
CA SER A 49 -9.81 -17.28 6.91
C SER A 49 -9.78 -18.58 7.71
N ASP A 50 -9.64 -19.72 7.02
CA ASP A 50 -9.41 -21.03 7.65
C ASP A 50 -8.03 -21.18 8.31
N GLY A 51 -7.23 -20.11 8.27
CA GLY A 51 -5.85 -20.04 8.80
C GLY A 51 -4.79 -20.51 7.81
N HIS A 52 -5.12 -21.29 6.80
CA HIS A 52 -4.15 -21.83 5.83
C HIS A 52 -3.52 -20.72 4.98
N TYR A 53 -4.30 -19.72 4.58
CA TYR A 53 -3.81 -18.56 3.82
C TYR A 53 -3.79 -17.29 4.67
N ALA A 54 -3.27 -17.39 5.88
CA ALA A 54 -3.20 -16.29 6.84
C ALA A 54 -2.01 -16.45 7.80
N SER A 55 -0.94 -17.10 7.35
CA SER A 55 0.21 -17.48 8.19
C SER A 55 0.77 -16.30 8.99
N ASP A 56 0.81 -15.12 8.40
CA ASP A 56 1.38 -13.92 9.00
C ASP A 56 0.36 -12.85 9.39
N LEU A 57 -0.95 -13.17 9.36
CA LEU A 57 -1.99 -12.17 9.65
C LEU A 57 -1.84 -11.57 11.05
N VAL A 58 -1.52 -12.38 12.06
CA VAL A 58 -1.35 -11.93 13.44
C VAL A 58 -0.13 -11.00 13.55
N SER A 59 1.00 -11.35 12.95
CA SER A 59 2.21 -10.54 12.97
C SER A 59 2.02 -9.22 12.21
N LEU A 60 1.37 -9.25 11.03
CA LEU A 60 1.04 -8.06 10.25
C LEU A 60 0.10 -7.12 11.02
N THR A 61 -0.99 -7.63 11.59
CA THR A 61 -1.96 -6.82 12.32
C THR A 61 -1.38 -6.25 13.63
N THR A 62 -0.54 -6.99 14.32
CA THR A 62 0.19 -6.53 15.51
C THR A 62 1.21 -5.43 15.14
N GLY A 63 1.92 -5.62 14.04
CA GLY A 63 2.91 -4.68 13.51
C GLY A 63 2.31 -3.46 12.80
N PHE A 64 1.04 -3.51 12.45
CA PHE A 64 0.37 -2.49 11.65
C PHE A 64 0.41 -1.11 12.32
N ARG A 65 0.75 -0.10 11.52
CA ARG A 65 0.60 1.33 11.88
C ARG A 65 0.24 2.10 10.62
N SER A 66 -0.84 2.86 10.69
CA SER A 66 -1.31 3.68 9.57
C SER A 66 -0.20 4.59 9.02
N GLN A 67 -0.31 4.94 7.75
CA GLN A 67 0.59 5.91 7.12
C GLN A 67 0.54 7.26 7.83
N VAL A 68 1.73 7.86 8.04
CA VAL A 68 1.86 9.15 8.75
C VAL A 68 1.61 10.36 7.84
N TYR A 69 1.74 10.18 6.52
CA TYR A 69 1.41 11.18 5.51
C TYR A 69 0.56 10.54 4.41
N ARG A 70 -0.23 11.33 3.68
CA ARG A 70 -1.14 10.82 2.63
C ARG A 70 -0.46 9.99 1.56
N SER A 71 0.78 10.31 1.24
CA SER A 71 1.57 9.65 0.19
C SER A 71 2.46 8.51 0.70
N PHE A 72 2.44 8.21 2.01
CA PHE A 72 3.35 7.24 2.63
C PHE A 72 2.76 5.84 2.77
N CYS A 73 1.84 5.45 1.90
CA CYS A 73 1.33 4.07 1.88
C CYS A 73 2.45 3.04 1.67
N GLY A 74 3.40 3.28 0.77
CA GLY A 74 4.56 2.43 0.57
C GLY A 74 5.46 2.30 1.80
N PRO A 75 5.96 3.41 2.38
CA PRO A 75 6.72 3.37 3.63
C PRO A 75 5.98 2.72 4.80
N ALA A 76 4.66 2.94 4.91
CA ALA A 76 3.84 2.31 5.94
C ALA A 76 3.77 0.80 5.76
N SER A 77 3.54 0.33 4.51
CA SER A 77 3.52 -1.10 4.17
C SER A 77 4.85 -1.80 4.47
N VAL A 78 5.98 -1.21 4.09
CA VAL A 78 7.31 -1.75 4.41
C VAL A 78 7.54 -1.73 5.92
N ALA A 79 7.14 -0.67 6.62
CA ALA A 79 7.25 -0.59 8.08
C ALA A 79 6.39 -1.64 8.79
N THR A 80 5.19 -1.95 8.28
CA THR A 80 4.33 -3.02 8.79
C THR A 80 5.02 -4.38 8.66
N VAL A 81 5.63 -4.68 7.51
CA VAL A 81 6.39 -5.92 7.29
C VAL A 81 7.61 -6.00 8.23
N LEU A 82 8.39 -4.93 8.36
CA LEU A 82 9.54 -4.92 9.28
C LEU A 82 9.11 -5.20 10.72
N ARG A 83 7.98 -4.63 11.17
CA ARG A 83 7.45 -4.90 12.50
C ARG A 83 6.92 -6.32 12.63
N ALA A 84 6.33 -6.89 11.58
CA ALA A 84 5.95 -8.30 11.55
C ALA A 84 7.16 -9.23 11.74
N TYR A 85 8.33 -8.84 11.22
CA TYR A 85 9.62 -9.50 11.51
C TYR A 85 10.21 -9.17 12.90
N GLY A 86 9.50 -8.40 13.75
CA GLY A 86 9.94 -8.09 15.11
C GLY A 86 10.82 -6.84 15.25
N VAL A 87 11.01 -6.05 14.19
CA VAL A 87 11.72 -4.77 14.29
C VAL A 87 10.84 -3.76 15.02
N ARG A 88 11.22 -3.38 16.25
CA ARG A 88 10.37 -2.56 17.14
C ARG A 88 10.30 -1.10 16.70
N GLU A 89 11.45 -0.49 16.41
CA GLU A 89 11.57 0.94 16.12
C GLU A 89 11.69 1.16 14.59
N VAL A 90 10.54 1.38 13.94
CA VAL A 90 10.48 1.67 12.51
C VAL A 90 9.83 3.05 12.30
N ASN A 91 10.62 3.98 11.77
CA ASN A 91 10.17 5.32 11.44
C ASN A 91 9.95 5.42 9.92
N GLN A 92 8.69 5.53 9.48
CA GLN A 92 8.32 5.62 8.06
C GLN A 92 9.04 6.76 7.31
N ALA A 93 9.30 7.89 7.98
CA ALA A 93 9.94 9.05 7.34
C ALA A 93 11.48 8.96 7.32
N ALA A 94 12.08 8.03 8.07
CA ALA A 94 13.53 7.83 8.13
C ALA A 94 14.04 6.66 7.27
N MET A 95 13.14 5.87 6.67
CA MET A 95 13.51 4.65 5.90
C MET A 95 14.11 4.95 4.53
N PHE A 96 13.97 6.17 4.03
CA PHE A 96 14.38 6.49 2.66
C PHE A 96 15.90 6.52 2.51
N PRO A 97 16.45 5.96 1.41
CA PRO A 97 17.90 5.94 1.17
C PRO A 97 18.47 7.34 0.89
N SER A 98 17.63 8.30 0.53
CA SER A 98 18.07 9.69 0.27
C SER A 98 16.92 10.68 0.51
N LEU A 99 17.29 11.95 0.73
CA LEU A 99 16.32 13.05 0.81
C LEU A 99 15.52 13.19 -0.49
N GLY A 100 16.15 13.00 -1.66
CA GLY A 100 15.48 13.06 -2.95
C GLY A 100 14.38 12.00 -3.09
N ALA A 101 14.66 10.75 -2.70
CA ALA A 101 13.66 9.67 -2.69
C ALA A 101 12.50 10.00 -1.74
N LYS A 102 12.80 10.54 -0.56
CA LYS A 102 11.78 10.97 0.41
C LYS A 102 10.89 12.09 -0.14
N LEU A 103 11.47 13.12 -0.72
CA LEU A 103 10.71 14.23 -1.32
C LEU A 103 9.86 13.77 -2.50
N LYS A 104 10.41 12.92 -3.39
CA LYS A 104 9.63 12.29 -4.45
C LYS A 104 8.42 11.56 -3.87
N ALA A 105 8.62 10.65 -2.93
CA ALA A 105 7.53 9.90 -2.31
C ALA A 105 6.51 10.82 -1.61
N PHE A 106 6.97 11.88 -0.96
CA PHE A 106 6.10 12.83 -0.27
C PHE A 106 5.16 13.57 -1.22
N TYR A 107 5.64 14.00 -2.40
CA TYR A 107 4.85 14.80 -3.33
C TYR A 107 4.11 13.99 -4.41
N THR A 108 4.65 12.83 -4.82
CA THR A 108 4.12 12.06 -5.95
C THR A 108 3.67 10.63 -5.60
N GLY A 109 3.90 10.21 -4.35
CA GLY A 109 3.74 8.80 -3.98
C GLY A 109 4.89 7.92 -4.48
N MET A 110 4.67 6.62 -4.54
CA MET A 110 5.67 5.63 -4.91
C MET A 110 5.16 4.69 -5.99
N SER A 111 5.98 4.45 -7.00
CA SER A 111 5.77 3.34 -7.94
C SER A 111 6.16 2.01 -7.31
N LEU A 112 5.81 0.89 -7.97
CA LEU A 112 6.21 -0.45 -7.52
C LEU A 112 7.75 -0.61 -7.49
N ALA A 113 8.47 0.02 -8.42
CA ALA A 113 9.93 0.02 -8.43
C ALA A 113 10.52 0.83 -7.26
N ASP A 114 9.94 1.99 -6.92
CA ASP A 114 10.36 2.77 -5.76
C ASP A 114 10.12 1.98 -4.45
N LEU A 115 9.01 1.23 -4.38
CA LEU A 115 8.68 0.38 -3.25
C LEU A 115 9.71 -0.75 -3.07
N ALA A 116 10.10 -1.40 -4.16
CA ALA A 116 11.14 -2.43 -4.14
C ALA A 116 12.48 -1.86 -3.64
N GLY A 117 12.91 -0.72 -4.18
CA GLY A 117 14.12 -0.05 -3.72
C GLY A 117 14.08 0.35 -2.25
N LEU A 118 12.90 0.76 -1.74
CA LEU A 118 12.71 1.05 -0.31
C LEU A 118 12.82 -0.22 0.54
N ALA A 119 12.20 -1.32 0.10
CA ALA A 119 12.27 -2.62 0.77
C ALA A 119 13.71 -3.14 0.84
N GLU A 120 14.44 -3.07 -0.28
CA GLU A 120 15.86 -3.46 -0.34
C GLU A 120 16.74 -2.59 0.56
N ALA A 121 16.53 -1.27 0.57
CA ALA A 121 17.25 -0.36 1.47
C ALA A 121 16.96 -0.65 2.96
N ALA A 122 15.80 -1.21 3.25
CA ALA A 122 15.41 -1.69 4.59
C ALA A 122 15.93 -3.11 4.92
N GLY A 123 16.68 -3.73 4.02
CA GLY A 123 17.27 -5.07 4.20
C GLY A 123 16.33 -6.23 3.84
N LEU A 124 15.20 -5.97 3.19
CA LEU A 124 14.25 -7.01 2.78
C LEU A 124 14.61 -7.56 1.39
N ARG A 125 14.43 -8.86 1.19
CA ARG A 125 14.50 -9.47 -0.15
C ARG A 125 13.11 -9.46 -0.77
N SER A 126 13.01 -8.96 -2.02
CA SER A 126 11.73 -8.85 -2.69
C SER A 126 11.80 -9.21 -4.16
N GLU A 127 10.66 -9.66 -4.71
CA GLU A 127 10.43 -9.91 -6.13
C GLU A 127 9.34 -8.96 -6.61
N VAL A 128 9.65 -8.17 -7.65
CA VAL A 128 8.67 -7.30 -8.32
C VAL A 128 7.96 -8.08 -9.42
N VAL A 129 6.65 -8.16 -9.36
CA VAL A 129 5.83 -8.78 -10.40
C VAL A 129 4.81 -7.76 -10.94
N TYR A 130 5.04 -7.26 -12.15
CA TYR A 130 4.12 -6.35 -12.82
C TYR A 130 2.87 -7.09 -13.32
N ALA A 131 1.71 -6.42 -13.25
CA ALA A 131 0.43 -7.03 -13.53
C ALA A 131 0.24 -7.48 -15.00
N ASP A 132 0.92 -6.84 -15.95
CA ASP A 132 0.93 -7.27 -17.36
C ASP A 132 1.53 -8.66 -17.60
N ARG A 133 2.20 -9.23 -16.60
CA ARG A 133 2.77 -10.59 -16.61
C ARG A 133 1.93 -11.60 -15.86
N LEU A 134 0.77 -11.20 -15.35
CA LEU A 134 -0.11 -12.03 -14.53
C LEU A 134 -1.47 -12.21 -15.21
N SER A 135 -1.91 -13.44 -15.36
CA SER A 135 -3.32 -13.76 -15.51
C SER A 135 -4.00 -13.71 -14.13
N LEU A 136 -5.32 -13.65 -14.11
CA LEU A 136 -6.09 -13.72 -12.86
C LEU A 136 -5.71 -14.94 -12.02
N ASP A 137 -5.62 -16.12 -12.65
CA ASP A 137 -5.30 -17.36 -11.93
C ASP A 137 -3.86 -17.35 -11.41
N THR A 138 -2.90 -16.85 -12.20
CA THR A 138 -1.51 -16.73 -11.75
C THR A 138 -1.40 -15.72 -10.61
N PHE A 139 -2.14 -14.62 -10.66
CA PHE A 139 -2.23 -13.64 -9.57
C PHE A 139 -2.74 -14.30 -8.29
N ARG A 140 -3.90 -14.98 -8.37
CA ARG A 140 -4.51 -15.70 -7.24
C ARG A 140 -3.53 -16.69 -6.61
N GLU A 141 -2.97 -17.59 -7.41
CA GLU A 141 -2.10 -18.65 -6.90
C GLU A 141 -0.79 -18.12 -6.32
N ARG A 142 -0.19 -17.08 -6.89
CA ARG A 142 1.01 -16.45 -6.32
C ARG A 142 0.76 -15.82 -4.96
N LEU A 143 -0.37 -15.13 -4.79
CA LEU A 143 -0.72 -14.53 -3.51
C LEU A 143 -1.05 -15.61 -2.48
N LYS A 144 -1.82 -16.63 -2.85
CA LYS A 144 -2.14 -17.79 -1.97
C LYS A 144 -0.85 -18.49 -1.51
N GLY A 145 0.05 -18.79 -2.45
CA GLY A 145 1.32 -19.44 -2.14
C GLY A 145 2.17 -18.63 -1.15
N ASN A 146 2.21 -17.32 -1.28
CA ASN A 146 2.90 -16.45 -0.34
C ASN A 146 2.20 -16.42 1.04
N LEU A 147 0.87 -16.26 1.06
CA LEU A 147 0.09 -16.20 2.30
C LEU A 147 0.06 -17.51 3.10
N SER A 148 0.40 -18.65 2.49
CA SER A 148 0.53 -19.93 3.16
C SER A 148 1.94 -20.20 3.75
N SER A 149 2.89 -19.30 3.48
CA SER A 149 4.30 -19.44 3.87
C SER A 149 4.63 -18.45 4.97
N GLU A 150 4.94 -18.92 6.17
CA GLU A 150 5.31 -18.07 7.30
C GLU A 150 6.54 -17.21 6.98
N GLY A 151 6.45 -15.92 7.27
CA GLY A 151 7.49 -14.94 7.02
C GLY A 151 7.59 -14.46 5.56
N ASP A 152 6.68 -14.88 4.69
CA ASP A 152 6.54 -14.34 3.34
C ASP A 152 5.38 -13.32 3.30
N PHE A 153 5.58 -12.17 2.69
CA PHE A 153 4.59 -11.08 2.67
C PHE A 153 4.29 -10.60 1.26
N VAL A 154 3.06 -10.15 1.05
CA VAL A 154 2.62 -9.53 -0.20
C VAL A 154 2.28 -8.07 0.04
N LEU A 155 2.91 -7.17 -0.73
CA LEU A 155 2.47 -5.80 -0.87
C LEU A 155 1.89 -5.59 -2.26
N ILE A 156 0.68 -5.05 -2.34
CA ILE A 156 0.01 -4.75 -3.61
C ILE A 156 0.06 -3.26 -3.91
N ASN A 157 0.34 -2.90 -5.16
CA ASN A 157 0.11 -1.55 -5.70
C ASN A 157 -1.14 -1.61 -6.58
N TYR A 158 -2.18 -0.87 -6.23
CA TYR A 158 -3.49 -0.92 -6.86
C TYR A 158 -4.11 0.46 -7.04
N ASP A 159 -5.08 0.58 -7.94
CA ASP A 159 -5.85 1.80 -8.14
C ASP A 159 -7.15 1.75 -7.34
N ARG A 160 -7.27 2.63 -6.35
CA ARG A 160 -8.47 2.77 -5.50
C ARG A 160 -9.74 3.04 -6.27
N ARG A 161 -9.63 3.72 -7.42
CA ARG A 161 -10.79 4.09 -8.24
C ARG A 161 -11.54 2.88 -8.78
N VAL A 162 -10.82 1.79 -9.07
CA VAL A 162 -11.43 0.51 -9.49
C VAL A 162 -12.28 -0.07 -8.36
N LEU A 163 -11.81 0.08 -7.11
CA LEU A 163 -12.56 -0.31 -5.91
C LEU A 163 -13.66 0.68 -5.52
N LYS A 164 -13.88 1.74 -6.32
CA LYS A 164 -14.79 2.85 -5.99
C LYS A 164 -14.46 3.53 -4.66
N GLN A 165 -13.20 3.52 -4.30
CA GLN A 165 -12.66 4.23 -3.15
C GLN A 165 -12.14 5.61 -3.55
N SER A 166 -12.14 6.56 -2.62
CA SER A 166 -11.56 7.89 -2.82
C SER A 166 -10.03 7.82 -2.90
N GLY A 167 -9.44 8.52 -3.86
CA GLY A 167 -8.00 8.56 -4.11
C GLY A 167 -7.63 7.95 -5.46
N ALA A 168 -6.35 7.66 -5.64
CA ALA A 168 -5.79 7.08 -6.86
C ALA A 168 -4.94 5.84 -6.51
N GLY A 169 -3.67 5.79 -6.92
CA GLY A 169 -2.75 4.70 -6.58
C GLY A 169 -2.58 4.52 -5.07
N HIS A 170 -2.50 3.28 -4.63
CA HIS A 170 -2.28 2.94 -3.22
C HIS A 170 -1.47 1.67 -3.08
N ILE A 171 -0.77 1.56 -1.95
CA ILE A 171 0.03 0.39 -1.61
C ILE A 171 -0.43 -0.09 -0.24
N SER A 172 -0.66 -1.40 -0.11
CA SER A 172 -1.06 -2.02 1.16
C SER A 172 -0.59 -3.48 1.23
N PRO A 173 -0.36 -4.02 2.43
CA PRO A 173 -0.18 -5.45 2.64
C PRO A 173 -1.48 -6.22 2.37
N VAL A 174 -1.32 -7.47 1.93
CA VAL A 174 -2.40 -8.48 1.92
C VAL A 174 -2.15 -9.41 3.09
N GLY A 175 -3.17 -9.60 3.93
CA GLY A 175 -3.03 -10.35 5.17
C GLY A 175 -3.58 -11.76 5.14
N ALA A 176 -4.58 -12.03 4.30
CA ALA A 176 -5.25 -13.33 4.24
C ALA A 176 -6.01 -13.54 2.93
N TYR A 177 -6.42 -14.79 2.69
CA TYR A 177 -7.34 -15.17 1.61
C TYR A 177 -8.47 -16.04 2.15
N ASP A 178 -9.69 -15.70 1.73
CA ASP A 178 -10.92 -16.46 1.99
C ASP A 178 -11.23 -17.32 0.75
N GLU A 179 -10.99 -18.63 0.83
CA GLU A 179 -11.18 -19.56 -0.28
C GLU A 179 -12.64 -19.74 -0.64
N ALA A 180 -13.55 -19.71 0.34
CA ALA A 180 -14.98 -19.92 0.12
C ALA A 180 -15.62 -18.78 -0.69
N GLN A 181 -15.05 -17.58 -0.60
CA GLN A 181 -15.57 -16.39 -1.27
C GLN A 181 -14.65 -15.83 -2.35
N ASP A 182 -13.49 -16.46 -2.58
CA ASP A 182 -12.46 -16.00 -3.52
C ASP A 182 -12.12 -14.52 -3.27
N ALA A 183 -11.66 -14.18 -2.06
CA ALA A 183 -11.36 -12.80 -1.66
C ALA A 183 -10.08 -12.68 -0.85
N PHE A 184 -9.35 -11.57 -1.04
CA PHE A 184 -8.16 -11.22 -0.29
C PHE A 184 -8.46 -10.14 0.75
N LEU A 185 -7.87 -10.25 1.94
CA LEU A 185 -7.91 -9.22 2.99
C LEU A 185 -6.81 -8.20 2.75
N VAL A 186 -7.19 -7.00 2.34
CA VAL A 186 -6.29 -5.86 2.17
C VAL A 186 -6.19 -5.09 3.49
N LEU A 187 -4.98 -4.96 4.02
CA LEU A 187 -4.70 -4.20 5.24
C LEU A 187 -4.40 -2.75 4.86
N ASP A 188 -5.44 -1.95 4.66
CA ASP A 188 -5.31 -0.60 4.13
C ASP A 188 -4.50 0.32 5.06
N GLU A 189 -3.35 0.80 4.56
CA GLU A 189 -2.45 1.67 5.31
C GLU A 189 -3.03 3.07 5.60
N ALA A 190 -4.08 3.48 4.88
CA ALA A 190 -4.84 4.68 5.20
C ALA A 190 -6.02 4.36 6.15
N ALA A 191 -5.73 3.81 7.33
CA ALA A 191 -6.74 3.38 8.30
C ALA A 191 -7.69 4.50 8.74
N TYR A 192 -7.32 5.76 8.57
CA TYR A 192 -8.17 6.92 8.78
C TYR A 192 -9.25 7.08 7.68
N LYS A 193 -9.14 6.34 6.57
CA LYS A 193 -10.08 6.35 5.45
C LYS A 193 -10.89 5.06 5.38
N TYR A 194 -10.19 3.92 5.43
CA TYR A 194 -10.76 2.62 5.16
C TYR A 194 -10.29 1.59 6.19
N PRO A 195 -11.18 0.74 6.70
CA PRO A 195 -10.79 -0.40 7.52
C PRO A 195 -10.08 -1.45 6.65
N PHE A 196 -9.54 -2.47 7.29
CA PHE A 196 -9.15 -3.69 6.61
C PHE A 196 -10.34 -4.25 5.85
N THR A 197 -10.12 -4.60 4.58
CA THR A 197 -11.24 -4.84 3.65
C THR A 197 -11.02 -6.14 2.89
N TRP A 198 -12.00 -7.02 2.93
CA TRP A 198 -12.07 -8.17 2.06
C TRP A 198 -12.46 -7.72 0.65
N VAL A 199 -11.60 -7.99 -0.33
CA VAL A 199 -11.81 -7.60 -1.73
C VAL A 199 -11.87 -8.86 -2.59
N PRO A 200 -12.96 -9.07 -3.38
CA PRO A 200 -13.03 -10.17 -4.32
C PRO A 200 -11.82 -10.22 -5.25
N THR A 201 -11.28 -11.41 -5.50
CA THR A 201 -10.02 -11.59 -6.24
C THR A 201 -10.06 -10.94 -7.62
N GLN A 202 -11.17 -11.10 -8.37
CA GLN A 202 -11.30 -10.45 -9.67
C GLN A 202 -11.20 -8.92 -9.57
N LEU A 203 -11.89 -8.33 -8.60
CA LEU A 203 -11.90 -6.87 -8.41
C LEU A 203 -10.52 -6.34 -7.98
N LEU A 204 -9.83 -7.10 -7.10
CA LEU A 204 -8.46 -6.75 -6.69
C LEU A 204 -7.48 -6.87 -7.86
N TYR A 205 -7.60 -7.94 -8.66
CA TYR A 205 -6.81 -8.11 -9.87
C TYR A 205 -7.02 -6.95 -10.86
N ASP A 206 -8.27 -6.56 -11.11
CA ASP A 206 -8.59 -5.43 -12.00
C ASP A 206 -7.97 -4.11 -11.48
N ALA A 207 -7.97 -3.90 -10.16
CA ALA A 207 -7.36 -2.73 -9.53
C ALA A 207 -5.83 -2.73 -9.62
N VAL A 208 -5.21 -3.89 -9.53
CA VAL A 208 -3.77 -4.09 -9.69
C VAL A 208 -3.38 -4.05 -11.18
N HIS A 209 -4.23 -4.55 -12.08
CA HIS A 209 -4.00 -4.56 -13.55
C HIS A 209 -4.29 -3.19 -14.18
N THR A 210 -3.83 -2.13 -13.55
CA THR A 210 -3.92 -0.75 -14.03
C THR A 210 -2.53 -0.15 -14.25
N ARG A 211 -2.47 0.98 -14.95
CA ARG A 211 -1.19 1.68 -15.18
C ARG A 211 -0.87 2.66 -14.07
N ASP A 212 0.43 2.80 -13.82
CA ASP A 212 1.05 3.80 -12.94
C ASP A 212 2.14 4.52 -13.77
N GLY A 213 1.76 5.57 -14.45
CA GLY A 213 2.59 6.17 -15.50
C GLY A 213 2.77 5.21 -16.68
N ASP A 214 4.01 4.99 -17.08
CA ASP A 214 4.36 4.17 -18.23
C ASP A 214 4.35 2.66 -17.97
N ARG A 215 4.26 2.25 -16.69
CA ARG A 215 4.28 0.84 -16.30
C ARG A 215 2.94 0.39 -15.72
N PHE A 216 2.73 -0.92 -15.69
CA PHE A 216 1.66 -1.49 -14.91
C PHE A 216 1.98 -1.43 -13.41
N ARG A 217 0.95 -1.39 -12.59
CA ARG A 217 1.02 -1.70 -11.16
C ARG A 217 1.35 -3.19 -11.00
N GLY A 218 1.30 -3.70 -9.81
CA GLY A 218 1.61 -5.11 -9.57
C GLY A 218 1.75 -5.42 -8.10
N VAL A 219 2.53 -6.46 -7.83
CA VAL A 219 2.78 -6.94 -6.48
C VAL A 219 4.27 -6.97 -6.18
N LEU A 220 4.61 -6.74 -4.92
CA LEU A 220 5.92 -6.96 -4.35
C LEU A 220 5.81 -8.16 -3.41
N LEU A 221 6.45 -9.26 -3.77
CA LEU A 221 6.54 -10.45 -2.93
C LEU A 221 7.81 -10.33 -2.08
N ILE A 222 7.64 -10.31 -0.77
CA ILE A 222 8.74 -10.26 0.19
C ILE A 222 8.91 -11.66 0.76
N ARG A 223 10.16 -12.13 0.85
CA ARG A 223 10.47 -13.46 1.32
C ARG A 223 11.27 -13.44 2.63
N ALA A 224 11.01 -14.42 3.47
CA ALA A 224 11.75 -14.63 4.71
C ALA A 224 13.26 -14.74 4.47
N TYR A 225 14.05 -14.22 5.39
CA TYR A 225 15.50 -14.44 5.41
C TYR A 225 15.78 -15.92 5.64
N GLY A 226 16.32 -16.62 4.63
CA GLY A 226 16.71 -18.01 4.73
C GLY A 226 15.83 -19.02 3.97
N SER A 227 14.72 -18.63 3.36
CA SER A 227 14.00 -19.48 2.41
C SER A 227 14.82 -19.57 1.11
N SER A 228 15.68 -20.57 1.01
CA SER A 228 16.28 -21.00 -0.26
C SER A 228 15.18 -21.70 -1.04
N GLY A 229 14.73 -21.12 -2.13
CA GLY A 229 13.90 -21.78 -3.13
C GLY A 229 14.74 -22.75 -3.95
#